data_acbad74082b5e2a7b31fd82670e18514
#
_entry.id   acbad74082b5e2a7b31fd82670e18514
#
_cell.length_a   1.000
_cell.length_b   1.000
_cell.length_c   1.000
_cell.angle_alpha   90.00
_cell.angle_beta   90.00
_cell.angle_gamma   90.00
#
_symmetry.space_group_name_H-M   'P 1'
#
loop_
_entity.id
_entity.type
_entity.pdbx_description
1 polymer ?
#
loop_
_entity_poly.entity_id
_entity_poly.type
_entity_poly.pdbx_seq_one_letter_code
_entity_poly.pdbx_strand_id
1 'polypeptide(L)'
;SNLIGKSVEMLANSIAEMRTYGEGFIIADQAPGLLDLSVIRNTNTKIIMRLPDWSDRELVGKSANLNDDQILELARLPKGVAAVYQNEWIQPVLCKVDKFDDGGEVYQYREELEIESSSAPELYLTISKFLTGNQTIEQIDLEKIEQDLFKAPISGKTIYQVLNLLRQQVYEVDMVKIAPIISNFYPSLLNKAREAEKKNSDKKSITSDIVNEFNKVVEGPVTQQVRLNIIQAILTQLYVNELKNNASLEEWRQQGGLL
;
A
#
# COMPACT_ATOMS: atom_id res chain seq x y z
N SER A 1 7.46 -35.81 -5.88
CA SER A 1 6.19 -35.41 -5.22
C SER A 1 6.38 -34.40 -4.09
N ASN A 2 7.60 -33.99 -3.74
CA ASN A 2 7.86 -33.17 -2.55
C ASN A 2 7.99 -31.63 -2.84
N LEU A 3 8.15 -31.26 -4.09
CA LEU A 3 8.35 -29.84 -4.47
C LEU A 3 7.03 -29.05 -4.48
N ILE A 4 5.96 -29.64 -4.99
CA ILE A 4 4.63 -28.99 -5.07
C ILE A 4 4.06 -28.81 -3.65
N GLY A 5 4.17 -29.81 -2.78
CA GLY A 5 3.72 -29.71 -1.40
C GLY A 5 4.44 -28.60 -0.61
N LYS A 6 5.76 -28.46 -0.80
CA LYS A 6 6.54 -27.38 -0.17
C LYS A 6 6.16 -26.00 -0.70
N SER A 7 5.82 -25.88 -1.98
CA SER A 7 5.41 -24.60 -2.57
C SER A 7 4.04 -24.15 -2.05
N VAL A 8 3.11 -25.08 -1.85
CA VAL A 8 1.78 -24.80 -1.26
C VAL A 8 1.91 -24.42 0.21
N GLU A 9 2.71 -25.16 0.97
CA GLU A 9 3.00 -24.83 2.37
C GLU A 9 3.68 -23.46 2.52
N MET A 10 4.61 -23.14 1.63
CA MET A 10 5.28 -21.85 1.61
C MET A 10 4.30 -20.70 1.30
N LEU A 11 3.37 -20.89 0.35
CA LEU A 11 2.33 -19.93 0.03
C LEU A 11 1.37 -19.70 1.22
N ALA A 12 0.94 -20.79 1.87
CA ALA A 12 0.06 -20.71 3.03
C ALA A 12 0.71 -19.98 4.22
N ASN A 13 1.99 -20.23 4.47
CA ASN A 13 2.78 -19.52 5.47
C ASN A 13 2.95 -18.04 5.08
N SER A 14 3.20 -17.75 3.81
CA SER A 14 3.28 -16.37 3.32
C SER A 14 1.98 -15.61 3.53
N ILE A 15 0.82 -16.23 3.28
CA ILE A 15 -0.51 -15.61 3.54
C ILE A 15 -0.66 -15.26 5.03
N ALA A 16 -0.24 -16.15 5.93
CA ALA A 16 -0.30 -15.92 7.38
C ALA A 16 0.65 -14.78 7.83
N GLU A 17 1.84 -14.70 7.23
CA GLU A 17 2.86 -13.71 7.58
C GLU A 17 2.61 -12.32 6.99
N MET A 18 2.01 -12.23 5.80
CA MET A 18 1.79 -10.97 5.08
C MET A 18 0.94 -9.96 5.88
N ARG A 19 0.09 -10.46 6.79
CA ARG A 19 -0.64 -9.61 7.73
C ARG A 19 0.29 -8.72 8.56
N THR A 20 1.47 -9.20 8.93
CA THR A 20 2.47 -8.44 9.69
C THR A 20 3.11 -7.32 8.88
N TYR A 21 3.07 -7.46 7.56
CA TYR A 21 3.58 -6.45 6.61
C TYR A 21 2.52 -5.47 6.12
N GLY A 22 1.27 -5.62 6.62
CA GLY A 22 0.14 -4.79 6.20
C GLY A 22 -0.40 -5.11 4.81
N GLU A 23 -0.02 -6.26 4.26
CA GLU A 23 -0.52 -6.76 2.97
C GLU A 23 -1.74 -7.67 3.19
N GLY A 24 -2.68 -7.63 2.23
CA GLY A 24 -3.86 -8.49 2.20
C GLY A 24 -3.92 -9.33 0.94
N PHE A 25 -4.49 -10.54 1.08
CA PHE A 25 -4.76 -11.41 -0.06
C PHE A 25 -6.25 -11.51 -0.31
N ILE A 26 -6.64 -11.41 -1.57
CA ILE A 26 -7.98 -11.79 -2.05
C ILE A 26 -7.80 -13.04 -2.90
N ILE A 27 -8.45 -14.12 -2.48
CA ILE A 27 -8.42 -15.41 -3.18
C ILE A 27 -9.82 -15.64 -3.71
N ALA A 28 -9.97 -15.72 -5.03
CA ALA A 28 -11.24 -16.00 -5.69
C ALA A 28 -11.12 -17.34 -6.43
N ASP A 29 -11.96 -18.28 -6.06
CA ASP A 29 -11.98 -19.63 -6.65
C ASP A 29 -13.42 -20.14 -6.79
N GLN A 30 -13.65 -21.02 -7.76
CA GLN A 30 -14.95 -21.67 -8.03
C GLN A 30 -15.06 -23.03 -7.37
N ALA A 31 -13.92 -23.67 -7.05
CA ALA A 31 -13.83 -25.00 -6.49
C ALA A 31 -12.92 -25.00 -5.24
N PRO A 32 -13.40 -24.45 -4.13
CA PRO A 32 -12.58 -24.28 -2.91
C PRO A 32 -12.04 -25.60 -2.36
N GLY A 33 -12.64 -26.74 -2.68
CA GLY A 33 -12.11 -28.05 -2.32
C GLY A 33 -10.77 -28.41 -2.97
N LEU A 34 -10.35 -27.68 -4.02
CA LEU A 34 -9.04 -27.81 -4.64
C LEU A 34 -7.97 -26.92 -3.97
N LEU A 35 -8.38 -25.98 -3.13
CA LEU A 35 -7.46 -25.14 -2.38
C LEU A 35 -6.90 -25.92 -1.17
N ASP A 36 -5.69 -25.55 -0.77
CA ASP A 36 -5.14 -26.05 0.48
C ASP A 36 -5.99 -25.55 1.67
N LEU A 37 -6.26 -26.44 2.62
CA LEU A 37 -7.06 -26.14 3.81
C LEU A 37 -6.51 -24.98 4.64
N SER A 38 -5.21 -24.78 4.64
CA SER A 38 -4.56 -23.69 5.36
C SER A 38 -4.93 -22.33 4.78
N VAL A 39 -5.12 -22.24 3.46
CA VAL A 39 -5.58 -21.04 2.77
C VAL A 39 -6.99 -20.66 3.25
N ILE A 40 -7.90 -21.63 3.28
CA ILE A 40 -9.28 -21.41 3.73
C ILE A 40 -9.33 -21.03 5.20
N ARG A 41 -8.49 -21.65 6.05
CA ARG A 41 -8.44 -21.36 7.49
C ARG A 41 -7.81 -20.03 7.83
N ASN A 42 -6.80 -19.60 7.07
CA ASN A 42 -6.04 -18.38 7.34
C ASN A 42 -6.72 -17.11 6.77
N THR A 43 -7.76 -17.24 5.95
CA THR A 43 -8.54 -16.09 5.50
C THR A 43 -9.51 -15.64 6.58
N ASN A 44 -9.49 -14.35 6.92
CA ASN A 44 -10.36 -13.75 7.95
C ASN A 44 -11.79 -13.53 7.44
N THR A 45 -11.92 -13.02 6.21
CA THR A 45 -13.21 -12.71 5.59
C THR A 45 -13.53 -13.75 4.53
N LYS A 46 -14.74 -14.27 4.55
CA LYS A 46 -15.29 -15.22 3.58
C LYS A 46 -16.53 -14.66 2.92
N ILE A 47 -16.54 -14.63 1.60
CA ILE A 47 -17.69 -14.21 0.78
C ILE A 47 -18.07 -15.42 -0.07
N ILE A 48 -19.13 -16.10 0.33
CA ILE A 48 -19.55 -17.37 -0.27
C ILE A 48 -20.74 -17.11 -1.16
N MET A 49 -20.54 -17.21 -2.46
CA MET A 49 -21.61 -17.18 -3.45
C MET A 49 -22.25 -18.58 -3.57
N ARG A 50 -23.20 -18.75 -4.51
CA ARG A 50 -23.80 -20.05 -4.74
C ARG A 50 -22.77 -21.10 -5.14
N LEU A 51 -22.71 -22.21 -4.39
CA LEU A 51 -21.83 -23.35 -4.63
C LEU A 51 -22.69 -24.61 -4.88
N PRO A 52 -22.65 -25.21 -6.08
CA PRO A 52 -23.41 -26.41 -6.41
C PRO A 52 -22.89 -27.69 -5.76
N ASP A 53 -21.56 -27.84 -5.63
CA ASP A 53 -20.93 -29.03 -5.09
C ASP A 53 -21.11 -29.13 -3.57
N TRP A 54 -21.39 -30.35 -3.08
CA TRP A 54 -21.62 -30.56 -1.65
C TRP A 54 -20.32 -30.44 -0.82
N SER A 55 -19.26 -31.06 -1.30
CA SER A 55 -17.98 -31.06 -0.56
C SER A 55 -17.41 -29.65 -0.43
N ASP A 56 -17.54 -28.84 -1.46
CA ASP A 56 -17.15 -27.44 -1.46
C ASP A 56 -17.99 -26.64 -0.47
N ARG A 57 -19.32 -26.83 -0.48
CA ARG A 57 -20.21 -26.14 0.49
C ARG A 57 -19.90 -26.52 1.92
N GLU A 58 -19.71 -27.80 2.20
CA GLU A 58 -19.40 -28.29 3.53
C GLU A 58 -18.09 -27.68 4.05
N LEU A 59 -17.05 -27.68 3.20
CA LEU A 59 -15.75 -27.16 3.54
C LEU A 59 -15.78 -25.67 3.90
N VAL A 60 -16.29 -24.84 2.98
CA VAL A 60 -16.30 -23.38 3.21
C VAL A 60 -17.38 -22.97 4.21
N GLY A 61 -18.52 -23.65 4.23
CA GLY A 61 -19.61 -23.36 5.15
C GLY A 61 -19.21 -23.60 6.61
N LYS A 62 -18.57 -24.73 6.91
CA LYS A 62 -18.03 -25.00 8.24
C LYS A 62 -16.95 -23.99 8.63
N SER A 63 -16.10 -23.57 7.68
CA SER A 63 -15.08 -22.54 7.94
C SER A 63 -15.67 -21.14 8.17
N ALA A 64 -16.92 -20.91 7.76
CA ALA A 64 -17.68 -19.67 7.93
C ALA A 64 -18.73 -19.75 9.06
N ASN A 65 -18.64 -20.74 9.93
CA ASN A 65 -19.56 -20.94 11.05
C ASN A 65 -21.03 -21.11 10.63
N LEU A 66 -21.29 -21.70 9.45
CA LEU A 66 -22.63 -22.08 8.99
C LEU A 66 -23.05 -23.43 9.62
N ASN A 67 -24.31 -23.52 10.02
CA ASN A 67 -24.91 -24.81 10.37
C ASN A 67 -25.29 -25.63 9.11
N ASP A 68 -25.67 -26.90 9.31
CA ASP A 68 -25.93 -27.83 8.20
C ASP A 68 -27.05 -27.35 7.29
N ASP A 69 -28.13 -26.77 7.82
CA ASP A 69 -29.25 -26.23 7.02
C ASP A 69 -28.79 -25.03 6.18
N GLN A 70 -28.00 -24.15 6.75
CA GLN A 70 -27.42 -23.00 6.06
C GLN A 70 -26.46 -23.43 4.95
N ILE A 71 -25.68 -24.50 5.18
CA ILE A 71 -24.80 -25.11 4.16
C ILE A 71 -25.62 -25.65 2.98
N LEU A 72 -26.76 -26.27 3.25
CA LEU A 72 -27.67 -26.72 2.18
C LEU A 72 -28.22 -25.56 1.36
N GLU A 73 -28.54 -24.42 1.99
CA GLU A 73 -29.06 -23.23 1.33
C GLU A 73 -28.01 -22.55 0.41
N LEU A 74 -26.72 -22.73 0.64
CA LEU A 74 -25.68 -22.20 -0.26
C LEU A 74 -25.84 -22.69 -1.71
N ALA A 75 -26.41 -23.88 -1.94
CA ALA A 75 -26.70 -24.39 -3.29
C ALA A 75 -27.80 -23.60 -4.01
N ARG A 76 -28.65 -22.93 -3.26
CA ARG A 76 -29.86 -22.27 -3.76
C ARG A 76 -29.77 -20.74 -3.74
N LEU A 77 -28.67 -20.18 -3.29
CA LEU A 77 -28.49 -18.72 -3.23
C LEU A 77 -28.82 -18.08 -4.60
N PRO A 78 -29.65 -17.05 -4.62
CA PRO A 78 -29.91 -16.28 -5.83
C PRO A 78 -28.64 -15.63 -6.40
N LYS A 79 -28.66 -15.34 -7.69
CA LYS A 79 -27.57 -14.57 -8.30
C LYS A 79 -27.44 -13.22 -7.62
N GLY A 80 -26.20 -12.84 -7.26
CA GLY A 80 -25.90 -11.60 -6.55
C GLY A 80 -26.17 -11.65 -5.04
N VAL A 81 -26.44 -12.83 -4.47
CA VAL A 81 -26.53 -13.02 -3.02
C VAL A 81 -25.34 -13.82 -2.54
N ALA A 82 -24.72 -13.40 -1.45
CA ALA A 82 -23.59 -14.06 -0.80
C ALA A 82 -23.83 -14.24 0.70
N ALA A 83 -23.32 -15.33 1.27
CA ALA A 83 -23.10 -15.44 2.69
C ALA A 83 -21.73 -14.82 3.02
N VAL A 84 -21.70 -13.82 3.87
CA VAL A 84 -20.49 -13.11 4.28
C VAL A 84 -20.22 -13.40 5.75
N TYR A 85 -18.97 -13.73 6.06
CA TYR A 85 -18.50 -14.04 7.39
C TYR A 85 -17.13 -13.42 7.66
N GLN A 86 -16.92 -12.94 8.86
CA GLN A 86 -15.62 -12.56 9.41
C GLN A 86 -15.39 -13.26 10.74
N ASN A 87 -14.14 -13.58 11.05
CA ASN A 87 -13.80 -14.35 12.26
C ASN A 87 -14.27 -13.70 13.57
N GLU A 88 -14.49 -12.38 13.57
CA GLU A 88 -14.99 -11.63 14.74
C GLU A 88 -16.53 -11.65 14.84
N TRP A 89 -17.22 -12.17 13.84
CA TRP A 89 -18.68 -12.22 13.83
C TRP A 89 -19.18 -13.51 14.49
N ILE A 90 -20.31 -13.40 15.22
CA ILE A 90 -20.95 -14.54 15.86
C ILE A 90 -21.50 -15.51 14.82
N GLN A 91 -22.06 -14.97 13.73
CA GLN A 91 -22.64 -15.74 12.66
C GLN A 91 -22.53 -15.01 11.31
N PRO A 92 -22.56 -15.74 10.18
CA PRO A 92 -22.56 -15.14 8.86
C PRO A 92 -23.86 -14.38 8.58
N VAL A 93 -23.79 -13.41 7.66
CA VAL A 93 -24.93 -12.63 7.20
C VAL A 93 -25.13 -12.82 5.70
N LEU A 94 -26.39 -12.81 5.24
CA LEU A 94 -26.70 -12.79 3.82
C LEU A 94 -26.65 -11.35 3.32
N CYS A 95 -25.86 -11.13 2.28
CA CYS A 95 -25.71 -9.85 1.61
C CYS A 95 -26.16 -9.96 0.17
N LYS A 96 -27.01 -9.02 -0.27
CA LYS A 96 -27.30 -8.82 -1.68
C LYS A 96 -26.29 -7.83 -2.23
N VAL A 97 -25.57 -8.26 -3.25
CA VAL A 97 -24.58 -7.41 -3.94
C VAL A 97 -25.29 -6.70 -5.08
N ASP A 98 -25.18 -5.39 -5.15
CA ASP A 98 -25.73 -4.62 -6.26
C ASP A 98 -25.01 -4.99 -7.56
N LYS A 99 -25.78 -5.02 -8.65
CA LYS A 99 -25.21 -5.27 -9.96
C LYS A 99 -24.35 -4.04 -10.33
N PHE A 100 -23.06 -4.27 -10.55
CA PHE A 100 -22.20 -3.24 -11.14
C PHE A 100 -22.71 -2.98 -12.58
N ASP A 101 -23.00 -1.73 -12.85
CA ASP A 101 -23.31 -1.28 -14.21
C ASP A 101 -22.02 -0.79 -14.86
N ASP A 102 -21.45 -1.65 -15.69
CA ASP A 102 -20.24 -1.36 -16.45
C ASP A 102 -20.51 -0.51 -17.71
N GLY A 103 -21.75 0.01 -17.85
CA GLY A 103 -22.16 0.81 -19.02
C GLY A 103 -22.09 0.05 -20.34
N GLY A 104 -21.93 -1.29 -20.29
CA GLY A 104 -21.77 -2.14 -21.48
C GLY A 104 -20.38 -2.04 -22.12
N GLU A 105 -19.47 -1.32 -21.49
CA GLU A 105 -18.07 -1.33 -21.92
C GLU A 105 -17.43 -2.69 -21.58
N VAL A 106 -17.00 -3.39 -22.63
CA VAL A 106 -16.17 -4.57 -22.48
C VAL A 106 -14.88 -4.12 -21.78
N TYR A 107 -14.56 -4.73 -20.62
CA TYR A 107 -13.29 -4.49 -19.96
C TYR A 107 -12.18 -4.70 -20.99
N GLN A 108 -11.63 -3.61 -21.48
CA GLN A 108 -10.42 -3.63 -22.26
C GLN A 108 -9.27 -3.60 -21.24
N TYR A 109 -8.50 -4.69 -21.20
CA TYR A 109 -7.23 -4.68 -20.51
C TYR A 109 -6.40 -3.55 -21.11
N ARG A 110 -6.31 -2.44 -20.40
CA ARG A 110 -5.35 -1.39 -20.74
C ARG A 110 -4.00 -1.89 -20.25
N GLU A 111 -3.16 -2.27 -21.17
CA GLU A 111 -1.76 -2.66 -20.92
C GLU A 111 -0.96 -1.52 -20.26
N GLU A 112 -1.43 -0.31 -20.40
CA GLU A 112 -0.95 0.86 -19.68
C GLU A 112 -2.19 1.60 -19.19
N LEU A 113 -2.41 1.61 -17.86
CA LEU A 113 -3.01 2.77 -17.27
C LEU A 113 -2.05 3.92 -17.68
N GLU A 114 -2.36 4.66 -18.72
CA GLU A 114 -2.00 6.05 -18.76
C GLU A 114 -2.71 6.67 -17.55
N ILE A 115 -2.07 6.52 -16.40
CA ILE A 115 -2.36 7.32 -15.24
C ILE A 115 -2.21 8.73 -15.79
N GLU A 116 -3.30 9.48 -15.83
CA GLU A 116 -3.20 10.92 -16.04
C GLU A 116 -2.18 11.41 -15.02
N SER A 117 -0.94 11.50 -15.45
CA SER A 117 0.24 11.75 -14.63
C SER A 117 0.26 13.19 -14.08
N SER A 118 -0.78 13.96 -14.36
CA SER A 118 -0.83 15.38 -14.04
C SER A 118 -1.15 15.68 -12.57
N SER A 119 -1.77 14.78 -11.83
CA SER A 119 -2.13 15.04 -10.42
C SER A 119 -1.15 14.46 -9.39
N ALA A 120 -0.42 13.41 -9.73
CA ALA A 120 0.46 12.74 -8.76
C ALA A 120 1.62 13.62 -8.25
N PRO A 121 2.34 14.41 -9.07
CA PRO A 121 3.42 15.27 -8.58
C PRO A 121 2.93 16.35 -7.61
N GLU A 122 1.78 16.96 -7.88
CA GLU A 122 1.17 17.98 -7.00
C GLU A 122 0.68 17.35 -5.69
N LEU A 123 0.07 16.19 -5.74
CA LEU A 123 -0.35 15.41 -4.58
C LEU A 123 0.84 15.09 -3.68
N TYR A 124 1.92 14.53 -4.26
CA TYR A 124 3.11 14.18 -3.50
C TYR A 124 3.79 15.40 -2.88
N LEU A 125 3.82 16.53 -3.58
CA LEU A 125 4.36 17.77 -3.04
C LEU A 125 3.52 18.30 -1.89
N THR A 126 2.19 18.27 -1.99
CA THR A 126 1.27 18.71 -0.93
C THR A 126 1.45 17.85 0.33
N ILE A 127 1.46 16.53 0.17
CA ILE A 127 1.68 15.62 1.30
C ILE A 127 3.09 15.81 1.89
N SER A 128 4.12 15.97 1.06
CA SER A 128 5.50 16.20 1.52
C SER A 128 5.62 17.51 2.32
N LYS A 129 4.93 18.58 1.91
CA LYS A 129 4.89 19.84 2.68
C LYS A 129 4.29 19.62 4.07
N PHE A 130 3.19 18.88 4.17
CA PHE A 130 2.58 18.54 5.45
C PHE A 130 3.53 17.66 6.30
N LEU A 131 4.00 16.56 5.76
CA LEU A 131 4.88 15.61 6.49
C LEU A 131 6.17 16.24 6.99
N THR A 132 6.65 17.28 6.31
CA THR A 132 7.87 18.01 6.71
C THR A 132 7.59 19.29 7.52
N GLY A 133 6.36 19.49 7.96
CA GLY A 133 5.98 20.63 8.83
C GLY A 133 5.93 21.99 8.14
N ASN A 134 5.84 22.01 6.81
CA ASN A 134 5.76 23.25 6.03
C ASN A 134 4.31 23.63 5.64
N GLN A 135 3.34 22.81 6.04
CA GLN A 135 1.91 23.02 5.81
C GLN A 135 1.12 22.41 6.96
N THR A 136 0.04 23.06 7.38
CA THR A 136 -0.84 22.53 8.43
C THR A 136 -2.02 21.77 7.84
N ILE A 137 -2.70 20.95 8.66
CA ILE A 137 -3.83 20.14 8.21
C ILE A 137 -5.02 20.99 7.75
N GLU A 138 -5.24 22.15 8.33
CA GLU A 138 -6.32 23.08 7.97
C GLU A 138 -6.16 23.67 6.56
N GLN A 139 -4.96 23.60 6.01
CA GLN A 139 -4.63 24.05 4.65
C GLN A 139 -4.79 22.97 3.59
N ILE A 140 -5.25 21.79 4.00
CA ILE A 140 -5.32 20.59 3.17
C ILE A 140 -6.77 20.13 3.03
N ASP A 141 -7.20 19.87 1.80
CA ASP A 141 -8.46 19.17 1.53
C ASP A 141 -8.24 17.66 1.68
N LEU A 142 -8.58 17.15 2.87
CA LEU A 142 -8.37 15.74 3.22
C LEU A 142 -9.17 14.78 2.34
N GLU A 143 -10.42 15.13 1.99
CA GLU A 143 -11.27 14.27 1.17
C GLU A 143 -10.68 14.12 -0.24
N LYS A 144 -10.23 15.23 -0.82
CA LYS A 144 -9.56 15.22 -2.11
C LYS A 144 -8.26 14.44 -2.07
N ILE A 145 -7.41 14.68 -1.05
CA ILE A 145 -6.13 13.94 -0.92
C ILE A 145 -6.38 12.43 -0.76
N GLU A 146 -7.37 12.02 0.02
CA GLU A 146 -7.71 10.61 0.18
C GLU A 146 -8.12 9.97 -1.15
N GLN A 147 -8.99 10.62 -1.91
CA GLN A 147 -9.39 10.14 -3.24
C GLN A 147 -8.22 10.05 -4.23
N ASP A 148 -7.35 11.06 -4.23
CA ASP A 148 -6.21 11.12 -5.14
C ASP A 148 -5.12 10.12 -4.75
N LEU A 149 -4.93 9.84 -3.45
CA LEU A 149 -4.01 8.81 -2.97
C LEU A 149 -4.39 7.41 -3.45
N PHE A 150 -5.70 7.07 -3.47
CA PHE A 150 -6.15 5.77 -3.97
C PHE A 150 -5.98 5.61 -5.48
N LYS A 151 -5.82 6.69 -6.23
CA LYS A 151 -5.54 6.68 -7.67
C LYS A 151 -4.03 6.74 -7.97
N ALA A 152 -3.21 7.11 -6.98
CA ALA A 152 -1.78 7.30 -7.17
C ALA A 152 -1.05 5.95 -7.34
N PRO A 153 0.03 5.88 -8.17
CA PRO A 153 0.81 4.66 -8.40
C PRO A 153 1.79 4.40 -7.24
N ILE A 154 1.27 4.25 -6.03
CA ILE A 154 2.03 3.95 -4.81
C ILE A 154 1.42 2.75 -4.09
N SER A 155 2.22 2.08 -3.24
CA SER A 155 1.76 0.90 -2.52
C SER A 155 0.65 1.23 -1.52
N GLY A 156 -0.29 0.29 -1.32
CA GLY A 156 -1.34 0.41 -0.31
C GLY A 156 -0.78 0.67 1.10
N LYS A 157 0.39 0.11 1.40
CA LYS A 157 1.12 0.38 2.66
C LYS A 157 1.46 1.87 2.80
N THR A 158 1.97 2.49 1.73
CA THR A 158 2.32 3.92 1.74
C THR A 158 1.06 4.77 1.91
N ILE A 159 -0.04 4.43 1.21
CA ILE A 159 -1.34 5.10 1.36
C ILE A 159 -1.79 5.07 2.81
N TYR A 160 -1.80 3.87 3.42
CA TYR A 160 -2.22 3.69 4.81
C TYR A 160 -1.34 4.51 5.79
N GLN A 161 -0.02 4.50 5.60
CA GLN A 161 0.90 5.28 6.43
C GLN A 161 0.62 6.79 6.33
N VAL A 162 0.40 7.31 5.11
CA VAL A 162 0.07 8.72 4.88
C VAL A 162 -1.24 9.08 5.55
N LEU A 163 -2.30 8.31 5.32
CA LEU A 163 -3.62 8.58 5.91
C LEU A 163 -3.60 8.57 7.44
N ASN A 164 -2.84 7.64 8.04
CA ASN A 164 -2.67 7.61 9.50
C ASN A 164 -2.00 8.88 10.02
N LEU A 165 -0.99 9.40 9.33
CA LEU A 165 -0.31 10.63 9.75
C LEU A 165 -1.19 11.86 9.55
N LEU A 166 -1.95 11.95 8.44
CA LEU A 166 -2.88 13.04 8.16
C LEU A 166 -4.05 13.11 9.16
N ARG A 167 -4.44 11.99 9.74
CA ARG A 167 -5.55 11.90 10.71
C ARG A 167 -5.14 12.12 12.16
N GLN A 168 -3.85 12.34 12.46
CA GLN A 168 -3.39 12.65 13.81
C GLN A 168 -3.80 14.06 14.22
N GLN A 169 -4.34 14.20 15.44
CA GLN A 169 -4.74 15.51 15.99
C GLN A 169 -3.53 16.45 16.23
N VAL A 170 -2.40 15.84 16.62
CA VAL A 170 -1.13 16.54 16.80
C VAL A 170 -0.08 15.78 15.99
N TYR A 171 0.54 16.48 15.05
CA TYR A 171 1.58 15.91 14.21
C TYR A 171 2.94 16.51 14.55
N GLU A 172 3.88 15.68 14.97
CA GLU A 172 5.28 16.02 15.13
C GLU A 172 6.11 15.41 14.01
N VAL A 173 6.99 16.23 13.43
CA VAL A 173 7.86 15.80 12.33
C VAL A 173 8.90 14.80 12.84
N ASP A 174 8.80 13.56 12.42
CA ASP A 174 9.77 12.50 12.66
C ASP A 174 10.39 12.08 11.32
N MET A 175 11.57 12.62 11.01
CA MET A 175 12.24 12.37 9.74
C MET A 175 12.49 10.88 9.47
N VAL A 176 12.74 10.07 10.49
CA VAL A 176 12.99 8.63 10.32
C VAL A 176 11.73 7.91 9.88
N LYS A 177 10.57 8.28 10.43
CA LYS A 177 9.28 7.69 10.06
C LYS A 177 8.78 8.14 8.70
N ILE A 178 8.99 9.41 8.32
CA ILE A 178 8.50 9.94 7.04
C ILE A 178 9.44 9.65 5.86
N ALA A 179 10.70 9.38 6.11
CA ALA A 179 11.70 9.13 5.08
C ALA A 179 11.30 8.02 4.08
N PRO A 180 10.77 6.86 4.51
CA PRO A 180 10.30 5.83 3.57
C PRO A 180 9.13 6.32 2.70
N ILE A 181 8.21 7.10 3.26
CA ILE A 181 7.04 7.63 2.55
C ILE A 181 7.49 8.60 1.45
N ILE A 182 8.32 9.58 1.82
CA ILE A 182 8.84 10.58 0.87
C ILE A 182 9.69 9.89 -0.21
N SER A 183 10.47 8.87 0.14
CA SER A 183 11.24 8.11 -0.84
C SER A 183 10.39 7.32 -1.82
N ASN A 184 9.20 6.87 -1.41
CA ASN A 184 8.24 6.24 -2.31
C ASN A 184 7.58 7.24 -3.26
N PHE A 185 7.44 8.50 -2.85
CA PHE A 185 6.95 9.57 -3.73
C PHE A 185 8.00 9.99 -4.77
N TYR A 186 9.26 9.95 -4.40
CA TYR A 186 10.39 10.41 -5.22
C TYR A 186 11.48 9.34 -5.35
N PRO A 187 11.19 8.18 -5.96
CA PRO A 187 12.15 7.07 -6.05
C PRO A 187 13.41 7.44 -6.85
N SER A 188 13.30 8.33 -7.84
CA SER A 188 14.45 8.79 -8.62
C SER A 188 15.46 9.57 -7.77
N LEU A 189 15.00 10.36 -6.78
CA LEU A 189 15.86 11.07 -5.86
C LEU A 189 16.66 10.11 -4.97
N LEU A 190 16.01 9.08 -4.44
CA LEU A 190 16.67 8.05 -3.63
C LEU A 190 17.70 7.27 -4.45
N ASN A 191 17.36 6.90 -5.69
CA ASN A 191 18.28 6.22 -6.58
C ASN A 191 19.50 7.10 -6.90
N LYS A 192 19.28 8.40 -7.11
CA LYS A 192 20.36 9.35 -7.37
C LYS A 192 21.28 9.49 -6.15
N ALA A 193 20.72 9.56 -4.94
CA ALA A 193 21.48 9.56 -3.71
C ALA A 193 22.35 8.29 -3.54
N ARG A 194 21.77 7.11 -3.82
CA ARG A 194 22.49 5.83 -3.78
C ARG A 194 23.64 5.77 -4.80
N GLU A 195 23.44 6.28 -6.01
CA GLU A 195 24.48 6.34 -7.04
C GLU A 195 25.63 7.24 -6.63
N ALA A 196 25.32 8.42 -6.10
CA ALA A 196 26.32 9.38 -5.66
C ALA A 196 27.14 8.85 -4.47
N GLU A 197 26.49 8.19 -3.51
CA GLU A 197 27.17 7.56 -2.36
C GLU A 197 28.10 6.42 -2.81
N LYS A 198 27.67 5.57 -3.76
CA LYS A 198 28.53 4.51 -4.33
C LYS A 198 29.78 5.05 -5.02
N LYS A 199 29.72 6.27 -5.55
CA LYS A 199 30.89 6.95 -6.17
C LYS A 199 31.82 7.61 -5.17
N ASN A 200 31.54 7.50 -3.86
CA ASN A 200 32.25 8.21 -2.78
C ASN A 200 32.32 9.74 -3.01
N SER A 201 31.24 10.31 -3.56
CA SER A 201 31.13 11.75 -3.77
C SER A 201 31.10 12.49 -2.42
N ASP A 202 31.68 13.69 -2.37
CA ASP A 202 31.55 14.53 -1.18
C ASP A 202 30.07 14.94 -0.95
N LYS A 203 29.71 15.32 0.29
CA LYS A 203 28.30 15.57 0.67
C LYS A 203 27.67 16.74 -0.09
N LYS A 204 28.44 17.71 -0.55
CA LYS A 204 27.98 18.84 -1.38
C LYS A 204 27.61 18.36 -2.79
N SER A 205 28.47 17.54 -3.39
CA SER A 205 28.19 16.92 -4.69
C SER A 205 26.94 16.04 -4.65
N ILE A 206 26.76 15.24 -3.59
CA ILE A 206 25.54 14.43 -3.40
C ILE A 206 24.32 15.33 -3.36
N THR A 207 24.36 16.42 -2.58
CA THR A 207 23.26 17.38 -2.51
C THR A 207 22.97 18.01 -3.86
N SER A 208 23.99 18.45 -4.58
CA SER A 208 23.85 19.05 -5.91
C SER A 208 23.19 18.08 -6.91
N ASP A 209 23.61 16.83 -6.91
CA ASP A 209 23.05 15.79 -7.77
C ASP A 209 21.57 15.54 -7.46
N ILE A 210 21.19 15.50 -6.18
CA ILE A 210 19.79 15.32 -5.76
C ILE A 210 18.97 16.56 -6.11
N VAL A 211 19.50 17.79 -5.91
CA VAL A 211 18.82 19.04 -6.29
C VAL A 211 18.57 19.10 -7.79
N ASN A 212 19.54 18.72 -8.60
CA ASN A 212 19.38 18.66 -10.05
C ASN A 212 18.27 17.68 -10.47
N GLU A 213 18.19 16.53 -9.81
CA GLU A 213 17.15 15.55 -10.06
C GLU A 213 15.80 16.05 -9.53
N PHE A 214 15.77 16.66 -8.35
CA PHE A 214 14.56 17.26 -7.77
C PHE A 214 13.88 18.24 -8.73
N ASN A 215 14.67 19.14 -9.34
CA ASN A 215 14.18 20.15 -10.27
C ASN A 215 13.58 19.55 -11.59
N LYS A 216 13.82 18.26 -11.85
CA LYS A 216 13.23 17.56 -13.00
C LYS A 216 11.90 16.91 -12.66
N VAL A 217 11.74 16.41 -11.41
CA VAL A 217 10.60 15.58 -11.00
C VAL A 217 9.57 16.31 -10.17
N VAL A 218 9.91 17.48 -9.61
CA VAL A 218 8.98 18.30 -8.82
C VAL A 218 8.61 19.53 -9.62
N GLU A 219 7.36 19.55 -10.05
CA GLU A 219 6.80 20.69 -10.78
C GLU A 219 6.19 21.73 -9.82
N GLY A 220 6.34 23.01 -10.14
CA GLY A 220 5.72 24.12 -9.42
C GLY A 220 6.63 24.83 -8.43
N PRO A 221 6.14 25.91 -7.80
CA PRO A 221 6.92 26.72 -6.87
C PRO A 221 7.15 25.98 -5.56
N VAL A 222 8.43 25.76 -5.24
CA VAL A 222 8.86 25.10 -4.01
C VAL A 222 9.83 26.03 -3.29
N THR A 223 9.56 26.31 -2.01
CA THR A 223 10.51 27.09 -1.18
C THR A 223 11.79 26.32 -0.94
N GLN A 224 12.88 27.02 -0.69
CA GLN A 224 14.16 26.38 -0.35
C GLN A 224 14.01 25.45 0.85
N GLN A 225 13.24 25.82 1.86
CA GLN A 225 13.00 25.02 3.06
C GLN A 225 12.32 23.68 2.75
N VAL A 226 11.25 23.68 1.95
CA VAL A 226 10.55 22.45 1.53
C VAL A 226 11.48 21.53 0.77
N ARG A 227 12.27 22.09 -0.15
CA ARG A 227 13.27 21.32 -0.92
C ARG A 227 14.29 20.65 0.00
N LEU A 228 14.87 21.41 0.93
CA LEU A 228 15.84 20.89 1.87
C LEU A 228 15.25 19.78 2.76
N ASN A 229 14.03 19.96 3.23
CA ASN A 229 13.37 18.95 4.07
C ASN A 229 13.10 17.65 3.29
N ILE A 230 12.69 17.74 2.02
CA ILE A 230 12.52 16.54 1.18
C ILE A 230 13.87 15.85 0.95
N ILE A 231 14.93 16.60 0.63
CA ILE A 231 16.27 16.05 0.45
C ILE A 231 16.77 15.42 1.76
N GLN A 232 16.52 16.05 2.90
CA GLN A 232 16.87 15.49 4.20
C GLN A 232 16.13 14.16 4.45
N ALA A 233 14.87 14.04 4.09
CA ALA A 233 14.12 12.79 4.21
C ALA A 233 14.71 11.69 3.31
N ILE A 234 15.06 12.01 2.05
CA ILE A 234 15.74 11.08 1.13
C ILE A 234 17.08 10.58 1.71
N LEU A 235 17.89 11.48 2.24
CA LEU A 235 19.18 11.11 2.84
C LEU A 235 19.00 10.40 4.19
N THR A 236 17.96 10.70 4.95
CA THR A 236 17.59 9.93 6.14
C THR A 236 17.23 8.51 5.76
N GLN A 237 16.45 8.31 4.68
CA GLN A 237 16.16 6.98 4.16
C GLN A 237 17.45 6.23 3.81
N LEU A 238 18.35 6.84 3.06
CA LEU A 238 19.60 6.21 2.65
C LEU A 238 20.51 5.90 3.85
N TYR A 239 20.87 6.93 4.64
CA TYR A 239 21.89 6.77 5.67
C TYR A 239 21.37 6.06 6.92
N VAL A 240 20.19 6.44 7.43
CA VAL A 240 19.67 5.90 8.69
C VAL A 240 18.94 4.58 8.48
N ASN A 241 18.01 4.54 7.51
CA ASN A 241 17.15 3.37 7.34
C ASN A 241 17.84 2.23 6.57
N GLU A 242 18.62 2.53 5.53
CA GLU A 242 19.27 1.51 4.69
C GLU A 242 20.69 1.18 5.15
N LEU A 243 21.57 2.17 5.23
CA LEU A 243 23.00 1.97 5.53
C LEU A 243 23.32 1.88 7.02
N LYS A 244 22.36 2.21 7.91
CA LYS A 244 22.54 2.26 9.37
C LYS A 244 23.73 3.14 9.80
N ASN A 245 23.99 4.21 9.07
CA ASN A 245 25.12 5.12 9.26
C ASN A 245 24.64 6.55 9.59
N ASN A 246 24.29 6.79 10.84
CA ASN A 246 23.82 8.10 11.29
C ASN A 246 24.92 9.18 11.18
N ALA A 247 26.20 8.80 11.28
CA ALA A 247 27.29 9.75 11.19
C ALA A 247 27.36 10.45 9.82
N SER A 248 27.09 9.73 8.74
CA SER A 248 27.03 10.31 7.39
C SER A 248 25.90 11.32 7.23
N LEU A 249 24.77 11.15 7.90
CA LEU A 249 23.68 12.13 7.89
C LEU A 249 24.08 13.40 8.66
N GLU A 250 24.74 13.26 9.81
CA GLU A 250 25.23 14.40 10.58
C GLU A 250 26.35 15.16 9.83
N GLU A 251 27.25 14.45 9.19
CA GLU A 251 28.27 15.04 8.32
C GLU A 251 27.62 15.84 7.19
N TRP A 252 26.58 15.30 6.53
CA TRP A 252 25.83 16.00 5.51
C TRP A 252 25.19 17.29 6.06
N ARG A 253 24.57 17.23 7.25
CA ARG A 253 23.97 18.41 7.91
C ARG A 253 25.02 19.51 8.16
N GLN A 254 26.24 19.13 8.52
CA GLN A 254 27.30 20.09 8.80
C GLN A 254 27.94 20.68 7.54
N GLN A 255 28.05 19.89 6.47
CA GLN A 255 28.82 20.27 5.27
C GLN A 255 27.95 20.64 4.07
N GLY A 256 26.74 20.14 3.96
CA GLY A 256 25.96 20.23 2.73
C GLY A 256 24.49 20.56 2.89
N GLY A 257 23.93 20.36 4.06
CA GLY A 257 22.47 20.46 4.28
C GLY A 257 21.91 21.86 4.46
N LEU A 258 22.75 22.90 4.41
CA LEU A 258 22.39 24.29 4.69
C LEU A 258 22.60 25.25 3.50
N LEU A 259 22.60 24.73 2.29
CA LEU A 259 22.71 25.56 1.08
C LEU A 259 21.37 26.12 0.65
#